data_2f4b3314db5c15206f425bdc7d93c460
#
_entry.id   2f4b3314db5c15206f425bdc7d93c460
#
_cell.length_a   1.000
_cell.length_b   1.000
_cell.length_c   1.000
_cell.angle_alpha   90.00
_cell.angle_beta   90.00
_cell.angle_gamma   90.00
#
_symmetry.space_group_name_H-M   'P 1'
#
loop_
_entity.id
_entity.type
_entity.pdbx_description
1 polymer ?
#
loop_
_entity_poly.entity_id
_entity_poly.type
_entity_poly.pdbx_seq_one_letter_code
_entity_poly.pdbx_strand_id
1 'polypeptide(L)'
;QSDLEKNLRKFSWAKNDPYCRGIFMGNELEWPDRIGPTIQSLPSDHPTRKWAIKELKRLGKPTSPAKLADLETLYLPFVQSFFSKCKQAVERELPGTLYLGCRTHRGPNVLGRGALGSVDVFSVNVYDSRVRSWQVPKDADIPIISSEFHFGAVDRGVPSPGLSGSWDQRQRALSFAHYLSSALADPRFVGVH
;
A
#
# COMPACT_ATOMS: atom_id res chain seq x y z
N GLN A 1 19.12 4.80 15.21
CA GLN A 1 17.73 5.16 14.89
C GLN A 1 17.54 5.21 13.39
N SER A 2 16.53 4.54 12.85
CA SER A 2 16.25 4.58 11.42
C SER A 2 15.71 5.96 11.02
N ASP A 3 15.93 6.38 9.76
CA ASP A 3 15.36 7.63 9.24
C ASP A 3 13.83 7.62 9.27
N LEU A 4 13.24 6.42 9.18
CA LEU A 4 11.81 6.20 9.35
C LEU A 4 11.31 6.67 10.73
N GLU A 5 11.97 6.26 11.82
CA GLU A 5 11.61 6.65 13.18
C GLU A 5 11.78 8.16 13.40
N LYS A 6 12.86 8.75 12.88
CA LYS A 6 13.06 10.21 12.93
C LYS A 6 11.94 10.98 12.25
N ASN A 7 11.48 10.47 11.08
CA ASN A 7 10.39 11.11 10.35
C ASN A 7 9.05 10.96 11.09
N LEU A 8 8.76 9.79 11.66
CA LEU A 8 7.54 9.57 12.42
C LEU A 8 7.43 10.49 13.65
N ARG A 9 8.54 10.80 14.32
CA ARG A 9 8.54 11.72 15.46
C ARG A 9 8.07 13.13 15.11
N LYS A 10 8.21 13.58 13.87
CA LYS A 10 7.65 14.87 13.41
C LYS A 10 6.13 14.93 13.51
N PHE A 11 5.49 13.75 13.56
CA PHE A 11 4.03 13.59 13.69
C PHE A 11 3.61 13.23 15.12
N SER A 12 4.45 13.50 16.12
CA SER A 12 4.15 13.19 17.54
C SER A 12 2.86 13.84 18.04
N TRP A 13 2.43 14.95 17.44
CA TRP A 13 1.15 15.61 17.70
C TRP A 13 -0.06 14.68 17.41
N ALA A 14 0.07 13.76 16.46
CA ALA A 14 -0.99 12.82 16.07
C ALA A 14 -1.43 11.89 17.21
N LYS A 15 -0.57 11.64 18.21
CA LYS A 15 -0.89 10.81 19.38
C LYS A 15 -2.08 11.31 20.19
N ASN A 16 -2.24 12.63 20.24
CA ASN A 16 -3.24 13.31 21.07
C ASN A 16 -4.34 13.97 20.23
N ASP A 17 -4.30 13.83 18.92
CA ASP A 17 -5.31 14.39 18.02
C ASP A 17 -6.44 13.38 17.82
N PRO A 18 -7.66 13.65 18.34
CA PRO A 18 -8.81 12.75 18.19
C PRO A 18 -9.27 12.60 16.74
N TYR A 19 -8.84 13.47 15.83
CA TYR A 19 -9.16 13.43 14.40
C TYR A 19 -8.10 12.65 13.60
N CYS A 20 -6.89 12.46 14.12
CA CYS A 20 -5.88 11.64 13.49
C CYS A 20 -6.11 10.15 13.82
N ARG A 21 -6.79 9.43 12.97
CA ARG A 21 -7.10 8.01 13.20
C ARG A 21 -6.02 7.06 12.73
N GLY A 22 -5.18 7.47 11.80
CA GLY A 22 -4.15 6.60 11.25
C GLY A 22 -3.14 7.34 10.40
N ILE A 23 -2.10 6.63 10.00
CA ILE A 23 -1.02 7.17 9.18
C ILE A 23 -0.71 6.23 8.01
N PHE A 24 -0.50 6.80 6.85
CA PHE A 24 0.06 6.12 5.68
C PHE A 24 1.58 6.22 5.69
N MET A 25 2.26 5.14 5.29
CA MET A 25 3.70 5.09 5.14
C MET A 25 4.06 4.91 3.66
N GLY A 26 4.31 6.03 3.00
CA GLY A 26 4.49 6.09 1.56
C GLY A 26 3.16 6.23 0.81
N ASN A 27 3.25 6.38 -0.51
CA ASN A 27 2.12 6.48 -1.41
C ASN A 27 2.44 5.71 -2.68
N GLU A 28 1.55 4.79 -3.08
CA GLU A 28 1.65 4.05 -4.34
C GLU A 28 3.06 3.51 -4.61
N LEU A 29 3.65 2.86 -3.61
CA LEU A 29 5.02 2.38 -3.71
C LEU A 29 5.18 1.48 -4.93
N GLU A 30 6.05 1.88 -5.84
CA GLU A 30 6.42 1.07 -6.99
C GLU A 30 7.50 0.06 -6.62
N TRP A 31 7.21 -1.18 -6.89
CA TRP A 31 8.11 -2.30 -6.71
C TRP A 31 8.26 -3.02 -8.06
N PRO A 32 9.41 -3.61 -8.35
CA PRO A 32 9.60 -4.31 -9.61
C PRO A 32 8.60 -5.47 -9.74
N ASP A 33 8.15 -5.76 -10.94
CA ASP A 33 7.27 -6.91 -11.20
C ASP A 33 7.92 -8.23 -10.79
N ARG A 34 9.25 -8.29 -10.87
CA ARG A 34 10.07 -9.43 -10.49
C ARG A 34 11.27 -8.99 -9.65
N ILE A 35 11.43 -9.58 -8.46
CA ILE A 35 12.54 -9.21 -7.57
C ILE A 35 13.85 -9.92 -7.93
N GLY A 36 13.80 -11.10 -8.53
CA GLY A 36 14.98 -11.90 -8.86
C GLY A 36 16.01 -11.17 -9.73
N PRO A 37 15.62 -10.64 -10.91
CA PRO A 37 16.51 -9.84 -11.76
C PRO A 37 17.07 -8.61 -11.04
N THR A 38 16.22 -7.93 -10.26
CA THR A 38 16.66 -6.77 -9.47
C THR A 38 17.75 -7.14 -8.48
N ILE A 39 17.57 -8.22 -7.71
CA ILE A 39 18.59 -8.68 -6.75
C ILE A 39 19.88 -9.08 -7.46
N GLN A 40 19.79 -9.75 -8.61
CA GLN A 40 20.98 -10.16 -9.37
C GLN A 40 21.79 -8.98 -9.90
N SER A 41 21.13 -7.89 -10.30
CA SER A 41 21.80 -6.67 -10.81
C SER A 41 22.49 -5.85 -9.72
N LEU A 42 22.15 -6.07 -8.45
CA LEU A 42 22.77 -5.32 -7.34
C LEU A 42 24.23 -5.74 -7.12
N PRO A 43 25.10 -4.82 -6.71
CA PRO A 43 26.46 -5.14 -6.26
C PRO A 43 26.47 -6.21 -5.17
N SER A 44 27.55 -7.00 -5.10
CA SER A 44 27.67 -8.11 -4.14
C SER A 44 27.63 -7.65 -2.67
N ASP A 45 28.05 -6.44 -2.40
CA ASP A 45 28.06 -5.81 -1.09
C ASP A 45 26.73 -5.10 -0.72
N HIS A 46 25.80 -4.98 -1.67
CA HIS A 46 24.52 -4.33 -1.45
C HIS A 46 23.70 -5.04 -0.34
N PRO A 47 23.11 -4.32 0.62
CA PRO A 47 22.38 -4.91 1.76
C PRO A 47 21.28 -5.89 1.36
N THR A 48 20.48 -5.55 0.34
CA THR A 48 19.41 -6.41 -0.18
C THR A 48 19.94 -7.71 -0.77
N ARG A 49 21.07 -7.66 -1.50
CA ARG A 49 21.70 -8.86 -2.06
C ARG A 49 22.27 -9.74 -0.96
N LYS A 50 22.94 -9.17 0.03
CA LYS A 50 23.43 -9.91 1.21
C LYS A 50 22.26 -10.57 1.98
N TRP A 51 21.16 -9.84 2.17
CA TRP A 51 19.96 -10.39 2.79
C TRP A 51 19.41 -11.58 1.99
N ALA A 52 19.26 -11.44 0.67
CA ALA A 52 18.74 -12.50 -0.19
C ALA A 52 19.60 -13.77 -0.14
N ILE A 53 20.92 -13.63 -0.20
CA ILE A 53 21.86 -14.76 -0.08
C ILE A 53 21.74 -15.44 1.28
N LYS A 54 21.62 -14.68 2.37
CA LYS A 54 21.39 -15.21 3.72
C LYS A 54 20.08 -16.01 3.80
N GLU A 55 18.99 -15.50 3.22
CA GLU A 55 17.70 -16.17 3.22
C GLU A 55 17.69 -17.44 2.36
N LEU A 56 18.31 -17.40 1.17
CA LEU A 56 18.48 -18.62 0.35
C LEU A 56 19.25 -19.70 1.11
N LYS A 57 20.32 -19.31 1.79
CA LYS A 57 21.10 -20.25 2.62
C LYS A 57 20.25 -20.85 3.75
N ARG A 58 19.45 -20.03 4.45
CA ARG A 58 18.52 -20.49 5.49
C ARG A 58 17.48 -21.49 4.95
N LEU A 59 17.07 -21.31 3.69
CA LEU A 59 16.11 -22.19 3.00
C LEU A 59 16.77 -23.41 2.35
N GLY A 60 18.08 -23.64 2.52
CA GLY A 60 18.82 -24.75 1.91
C GLY A 60 18.93 -24.63 0.39
N LYS A 61 18.81 -23.40 -0.17
CA LYS A 61 18.86 -23.17 -1.61
C LYS A 61 20.25 -22.74 -2.08
N PRO A 62 20.61 -23.01 -3.37
CA PRO A 62 21.89 -22.58 -3.93
C PRO A 62 22.05 -21.06 -3.86
N THR A 63 23.23 -20.61 -3.43
CA THR A 63 23.53 -19.18 -3.26
C THR A 63 24.53 -18.65 -4.30
N SER A 64 25.27 -19.53 -4.99
CA SER A 64 26.24 -19.14 -6.02
C SER A 64 26.39 -20.25 -7.07
N PRO A 65 25.93 -20.03 -8.32
CA PRO A 65 25.05 -18.95 -8.72
C PRO A 65 23.63 -19.13 -8.15
N ALA A 66 23.07 -18.05 -7.61
CA ALA A 66 21.66 -18.05 -7.17
C ALA A 66 20.73 -18.09 -8.40
N LYS A 67 19.79 -19.03 -8.42
CA LYS A 67 18.81 -19.15 -9.50
C LYS A 67 17.72 -18.06 -9.38
N LEU A 68 17.32 -17.48 -10.51
CA LEU A 68 16.24 -16.47 -10.55
C LEU A 68 14.96 -16.97 -9.88
N ALA A 69 14.55 -18.21 -10.14
CA ALA A 69 13.36 -18.79 -9.55
C ALA A 69 13.43 -18.86 -8.02
N ASP A 70 14.60 -19.12 -7.45
CA ASP A 70 14.81 -19.14 -6.00
C ASP A 70 14.77 -17.72 -5.41
N LEU A 71 15.33 -16.73 -6.11
CA LEU A 71 15.27 -15.33 -5.72
C LEU A 71 13.83 -14.80 -5.74
N GLU A 72 13.02 -15.19 -6.72
CA GLU A 72 11.59 -14.80 -6.79
C GLU A 72 10.81 -15.30 -5.57
N THR A 73 11.16 -16.44 -4.99
CA THR A 73 10.49 -16.94 -3.78
C THR A 73 10.66 -16.02 -2.57
N LEU A 74 11.67 -15.15 -2.60
CA LEU A 74 11.96 -14.19 -1.53
C LEU A 74 11.11 -12.92 -1.63
N TYR A 75 10.36 -12.72 -2.73
CA TYR A 75 9.66 -11.45 -2.95
C TYR A 75 8.62 -11.17 -1.87
N LEU A 76 7.69 -12.07 -1.65
CA LEU A 76 6.66 -11.89 -0.63
C LEU A 76 7.25 -11.73 0.78
N PRO A 77 8.19 -12.57 1.25
CA PRO A 77 8.87 -12.35 2.53
C PRO A 77 9.58 -11.00 2.65
N PHE A 78 10.16 -10.49 1.56
CA PHE A 78 10.81 -9.18 1.55
C PHE A 78 9.80 -8.06 1.78
N VAL A 79 8.68 -8.09 1.05
CA VAL A 79 7.59 -7.12 1.20
C VAL A 79 6.97 -7.20 2.60
N GLN A 80 6.70 -8.39 3.11
CA GLN A 80 6.21 -8.59 4.48
C GLN A 80 7.15 -7.98 5.52
N SER A 81 8.45 -8.19 5.37
CA SER A 81 9.46 -7.60 6.26
C SER A 81 9.44 -6.08 6.24
N PHE A 82 9.21 -5.47 5.07
CA PHE A 82 9.07 -4.01 4.95
C PHE A 82 7.86 -3.50 5.74
N PHE A 83 6.66 -4.02 5.48
CA PHE A 83 5.44 -3.58 6.17
C PHE A 83 5.48 -3.84 7.67
N SER A 84 6.04 -4.98 8.10
CA SER A 84 6.23 -5.30 9.51
C SER A 84 7.14 -4.29 10.22
N LYS A 85 8.23 -3.86 9.58
CA LYS A 85 9.11 -2.81 10.13
C LYS A 85 8.41 -1.46 10.20
N CYS A 86 7.61 -1.12 9.19
CA CYS A 86 6.80 0.10 9.22
C CYS A 86 5.79 0.05 10.38
N LYS A 87 5.06 -1.05 10.55
CA LYS A 87 4.12 -1.25 11.66
C LYS A 87 4.81 -1.08 13.02
N GLN A 88 5.93 -1.76 13.24
CA GLN A 88 6.69 -1.66 14.50
C GLN A 88 7.18 -0.24 14.77
N ALA A 89 7.56 0.51 13.73
CA ALA A 89 7.97 1.90 13.89
C ALA A 89 6.79 2.80 14.26
N VAL A 90 5.61 2.60 13.63
CA VAL A 90 4.38 3.33 13.98
C VAL A 90 3.99 3.03 15.42
N GLU A 91 3.92 1.78 15.82
CA GLU A 91 3.56 1.37 17.19
C GLU A 91 4.49 1.97 18.25
N ARG A 92 5.78 2.08 17.94
CA ARG A 92 6.78 2.65 18.86
C ARG A 92 6.71 4.16 18.96
N GLU A 93 6.63 4.84 17.82
CA GLU A 93 6.72 6.30 17.76
C GLU A 93 5.36 7.00 17.90
N LEU A 94 4.27 6.33 17.48
CA LEU A 94 2.90 6.82 17.48
C LEU A 94 1.93 5.79 18.08
N PRO A 95 2.10 5.40 19.36
CA PRO A 95 1.25 4.38 19.98
C PRO A 95 -0.23 4.79 19.93
N GLY A 96 -1.10 3.85 19.60
CA GLY A 96 -2.53 4.07 19.45
C GLY A 96 -2.99 4.60 18.08
N THR A 97 -2.04 4.93 17.17
CA THR A 97 -2.34 5.35 15.80
C THR A 97 -2.38 4.13 14.89
N LEU A 98 -3.42 4.03 14.05
CA LEU A 98 -3.56 2.93 13.09
C LEU A 98 -2.52 3.07 11.96
N TYR A 99 -1.95 1.95 11.55
CA TYR A 99 -1.13 1.87 10.35
C TYR A 99 -1.98 1.50 9.15
N LEU A 100 -2.13 2.45 8.21
CA LEU A 100 -3.03 2.34 7.06
C LEU A 100 -2.34 1.83 5.77
N GLY A 101 -1.07 1.40 5.86
CA GLY A 101 -0.32 0.93 4.69
C GLY A 101 0.21 2.04 3.80
N CYS A 102 0.25 1.81 2.48
CA CYS A 102 0.91 2.69 1.51
C CYS A 102 0.01 3.09 0.33
N ARG A 103 -1.31 3.01 0.47
CA ARG A 103 -2.27 3.44 -0.55
C ARG A 103 -2.02 2.75 -1.90
N THR A 104 -2.17 1.42 -1.94
CA THR A 104 -1.87 0.61 -3.13
C THR A 104 -2.81 0.95 -4.30
N HIS A 105 -2.29 1.09 -5.52
CA HIS A 105 -3.09 1.41 -6.71
C HIS A 105 -3.33 0.22 -7.66
N ARG A 106 -2.63 -0.88 -7.45
CA ARG A 106 -2.74 -2.08 -8.29
C ARG A 106 -3.23 -3.25 -7.46
N GLY A 107 -4.49 -3.51 -7.35
CA GLY A 107 -5.09 -4.70 -6.78
C GLY A 107 -4.23 -5.57 -5.82
N PRO A 108 -4.63 -6.76 -5.46
CA PRO A 108 -3.86 -7.62 -4.54
C PRO A 108 -2.67 -8.31 -5.24
N ASN A 109 -1.70 -7.51 -5.67
CA ASN A 109 -0.38 -7.97 -6.12
C ASN A 109 0.49 -8.41 -4.92
N VAL A 110 1.78 -8.67 -5.15
CA VAL A 110 2.71 -9.05 -4.07
C VAL A 110 2.80 -7.99 -2.97
N LEU A 111 2.69 -6.70 -3.33
CA LEU A 111 2.71 -5.59 -2.38
C LEU A 111 1.48 -5.63 -1.46
N GLY A 112 0.27 -5.73 -2.03
CA GLY A 112 -0.96 -5.86 -1.27
C GLY A 112 -0.96 -7.08 -0.36
N ARG A 113 -0.58 -8.26 -0.87
CA ARG A 113 -0.47 -9.48 -0.05
C ARG A 113 0.56 -9.37 1.06
N GLY A 114 1.68 -8.69 0.81
CA GLY A 114 2.71 -8.47 1.82
C GLY A 114 2.30 -7.51 2.93
N ALA A 115 1.40 -6.58 2.65
CA ALA A 115 0.88 -5.63 3.63
C ALA A 115 -0.10 -6.26 4.63
N LEU A 116 -0.92 -7.23 4.20
CA LEU A 116 -2.07 -7.75 4.94
C LEU A 116 -1.79 -8.21 6.38
N GLY A 117 -0.60 -8.73 6.64
CA GLY A 117 -0.23 -9.18 7.99
C GLY A 117 0.30 -8.07 8.91
N SER A 118 0.36 -6.84 8.44
CA SER A 118 1.02 -5.73 9.15
C SER A 118 0.18 -4.46 9.25
N VAL A 119 -0.78 -4.23 8.34
CA VAL A 119 -1.63 -3.04 8.36
C VAL A 119 -2.88 -3.26 9.23
N ASP A 120 -3.37 -2.21 9.88
CA ASP A 120 -4.63 -2.25 10.64
C ASP A 120 -5.84 -2.03 9.73
N VAL A 121 -5.65 -1.24 8.67
CA VAL A 121 -6.63 -0.99 7.61
C VAL A 121 -5.91 -1.10 6.27
N PHE A 122 -6.46 -1.85 5.34
CA PHE A 122 -5.92 -1.94 3.99
C PHE A 122 -6.36 -0.74 3.16
N SER A 123 -5.40 0.04 2.68
CA SER A 123 -5.69 1.23 1.86
C SER A 123 -5.45 0.95 0.38
N VAL A 124 -6.39 1.38 -0.45
CA VAL A 124 -6.32 1.21 -1.90
C VAL A 124 -6.76 2.50 -2.62
N ASN A 125 -6.00 2.90 -3.64
CA ASN A 125 -6.37 3.99 -4.54
C ASN A 125 -7.14 3.42 -5.73
N VAL A 126 -8.35 3.91 -5.97
CA VAL A 126 -9.24 3.37 -6.99
C VAL A 126 -9.82 4.50 -7.83
N TYR A 127 -9.17 4.79 -8.95
CA TYR A 127 -9.63 5.76 -9.96
C TYR A 127 -10.48 5.06 -11.03
N ASP A 128 -11.66 4.61 -10.64
CA ASP A 128 -12.65 3.95 -11.49
C ASP A 128 -14.04 4.52 -11.17
N SER A 129 -15.03 4.21 -11.97
CA SER A 129 -16.43 4.58 -11.71
C SER A 129 -17.01 3.89 -10.46
N ARG A 130 -16.40 2.79 -10.01
CA ARG A 130 -16.80 1.99 -8.84
C ARG A 130 -15.65 1.17 -8.29
N VAL A 131 -15.71 0.81 -7.03
CA VAL A 131 -14.83 -0.21 -6.44
C VAL A 131 -15.22 -1.58 -6.96
N ARG A 132 -14.24 -2.37 -7.39
CA ARG A 132 -14.44 -3.73 -7.91
C ARG A 132 -13.80 -4.76 -6.99
N SER A 133 -14.42 -5.93 -6.88
CA SER A 133 -13.96 -7.01 -5.99
C SER A 133 -12.52 -7.48 -6.26
N TRP A 134 -12.00 -7.32 -7.49
CA TRP A 134 -10.62 -7.69 -7.83
C TRP A 134 -9.58 -6.65 -7.37
N GLN A 135 -10.01 -5.45 -6.97
CA GLN A 135 -9.13 -4.37 -6.50
C GLN A 135 -8.79 -4.51 -5.02
N VAL A 136 -9.45 -5.41 -4.30
CA VAL A 136 -9.27 -5.65 -2.87
C VAL A 136 -8.93 -7.11 -2.60
N PRO A 137 -8.20 -7.43 -1.52
CA PRO A 137 -7.91 -8.80 -1.15
C PRO A 137 -9.20 -9.59 -0.86
N LYS A 138 -9.43 -10.70 -1.56
CA LYS A 138 -10.65 -11.49 -1.41
C LYS A 138 -10.70 -12.27 -0.10
N ASP A 139 -9.54 -12.80 0.30
CA ASP A 139 -9.42 -13.77 1.39
C ASP A 139 -8.94 -13.15 2.72
N ALA A 140 -8.95 -11.81 2.81
CA ALA A 140 -8.54 -11.10 4.00
C ALA A 140 -9.73 -10.50 4.73
N ASP A 141 -9.95 -10.91 5.95
CA ASP A 141 -10.86 -10.26 6.89
C ASP A 141 -10.14 -9.07 7.54
N ILE A 142 -10.14 -7.94 6.83
CA ILE A 142 -9.48 -6.70 7.24
C ILE A 142 -10.31 -5.50 6.82
N PRO A 143 -10.44 -4.45 7.66
CA PRO A 143 -11.04 -3.20 7.25
C PRO A 143 -10.34 -2.60 6.03
N ILE A 144 -11.10 -2.02 5.11
CA ILE A 144 -10.60 -1.44 3.86
C ILE A 144 -11.01 0.03 3.77
N ILE A 145 -10.11 0.88 3.30
CA ILE A 145 -10.39 2.26 2.94
C ILE A 145 -10.01 2.51 1.49
N SER A 146 -10.91 3.13 0.71
CA SER A 146 -10.48 3.75 -0.54
C SER A 146 -9.79 5.06 -0.19
N SER A 147 -8.49 5.11 -0.39
CA SER A 147 -7.63 6.19 0.09
C SER A 147 -7.33 7.26 -0.94
N GLU A 148 -7.71 7.02 -2.19
CA GLU A 148 -7.72 8.00 -3.27
C GLU A 148 -8.75 7.65 -4.32
N PHE A 149 -9.57 8.63 -4.66
CA PHE A 149 -10.43 8.65 -5.83
C PHE A 149 -10.87 10.10 -6.11
N HIS A 150 -11.30 10.39 -7.32
CA HIS A 150 -11.98 11.65 -7.61
C HIS A 150 -12.88 11.54 -8.84
N PHE A 151 -13.76 12.53 -8.97
CA PHE A 151 -14.50 12.82 -10.19
C PHE A 151 -14.38 14.31 -10.46
N GLY A 152 -13.59 14.68 -11.47
CA GLY A 152 -13.39 16.07 -11.85
C GLY A 152 -14.43 16.52 -12.88
N ALA A 153 -14.92 17.76 -12.78
CA ALA A 153 -15.79 18.38 -13.79
C ALA A 153 -15.25 19.74 -14.15
N VAL A 154 -15.16 20.03 -15.45
CA VAL A 154 -14.55 21.27 -16.00
C VAL A 154 -15.50 22.45 -16.08
N ASP A 155 -16.79 22.26 -15.82
CA ASP A 155 -17.84 23.26 -15.92
C ASP A 155 -17.74 24.42 -14.88
N ARG A 156 -16.78 24.36 -13.96
CA ARG A 156 -16.50 25.37 -12.93
C ARG A 156 -15.08 25.94 -12.99
N GLY A 157 -14.45 25.90 -14.15
CA GLY A 157 -13.20 26.60 -14.42
C GLY A 157 -11.91 25.83 -14.13
N VAL A 158 -11.98 24.56 -13.76
CA VAL A 158 -10.77 23.73 -13.70
C VAL A 158 -10.35 23.31 -15.11
N PRO A 159 -9.03 23.32 -15.45
CA PRO A 159 -8.56 23.09 -16.81
C PRO A 159 -8.60 21.61 -17.23
N SER A 160 -8.71 20.69 -16.29
CA SER A 160 -8.72 19.24 -16.55
C SER A 160 -9.59 18.51 -15.54
N PRO A 161 -10.32 17.45 -15.96
CA PRO A 161 -11.09 16.63 -15.04
C PRO A 161 -10.22 15.68 -14.19
N GLY A 162 -8.91 15.61 -14.42
CA GLY A 162 -8.03 14.65 -13.78
C GLY A 162 -8.19 13.23 -14.34
N LEU A 163 -7.93 12.20 -13.52
CA LEU A 163 -7.93 10.80 -13.95
C LEU A 163 -9.35 10.21 -14.17
N SER A 164 -10.36 10.75 -13.49
CA SER A 164 -11.77 10.36 -13.66
C SER A 164 -12.63 11.57 -13.91
N GLY A 165 -13.13 11.70 -15.15
CA GLY A 165 -13.89 12.86 -15.58
C GLY A 165 -15.40 12.70 -15.41
N SER A 166 -16.07 13.83 -15.20
CA SER A 166 -17.52 14.02 -15.27
C SER A 166 -17.83 15.24 -16.14
N TRP A 167 -18.98 15.26 -16.79
CA TRP A 167 -19.35 16.35 -17.69
C TRP A 167 -19.63 17.66 -16.94
N ASP A 168 -20.31 17.56 -15.80
CA ASP A 168 -20.73 18.68 -14.97
C ASP A 168 -20.78 18.29 -13.48
N GLN A 169 -21.14 19.23 -12.61
CA GLN A 169 -21.24 19.00 -11.16
C GLN A 169 -22.36 18.02 -10.82
N ARG A 170 -23.43 17.93 -11.60
CA ARG A 170 -24.50 16.94 -11.39
C ARG A 170 -24.00 15.53 -11.65
N GLN A 171 -23.34 15.32 -12.79
CA GLN A 171 -22.73 14.04 -13.12
C GLN A 171 -21.67 13.65 -12.10
N ARG A 172 -20.87 14.62 -11.65
CA ARG A 172 -19.88 14.41 -10.57
C ARG A 172 -20.53 13.88 -9.29
N ALA A 173 -21.64 14.48 -8.86
CA ALA A 173 -22.38 14.03 -7.68
C ALA A 173 -22.95 12.61 -7.85
N LEU A 174 -23.48 12.28 -9.02
CA LEU A 174 -23.97 10.93 -9.33
C LEU A 174 -22.83 9.90 -9.35
N SER A 175 -21.69 10.23 -9.94
CA SER A 175 -20.50 9.39 -9.97
C SER A 175 -19.98 9.11 -8.57
N PHE A 176 -19.93 10.14 -7.72
CA PHE A 176 -19.56 10.00 -6.31
C PHE A 176 -20.52 9.06 -5.56
N ALA A 177 -21.83 9.26 -5.70
CA ALA A 177 -22.84 8.42 -5.04
C ALA A 177 -22.75 6.96 -5.50
N HIS A 178 -22.54 6.72 -6.80
CA HIS A 178 -22.36 5.39 -7.36
C HIS A 178 -21.09 4.71 -6.82
N TYR A 179 -19.99 5.45 -6.78
CA TYR A 179 -18.72 4.96 -6.22
C TYR A 179 -18.87 4.55 -4.76
N LEU A 180 -19.42 5.44 -3.94
CA LEU A 180 -19.65 5.19 -2.52
C LEU A 180 -20.56 3.97 -2.30
N SER A 181 -21.66 3.87 -3.04
CA SER A 181 -22.56 2.71 -2.97
C SER A 181 -21.84 1.41 -3.32
N SER A 182 -20.94 1.43 -4.30
CA SER A 182 -20.15 0.26 -4.69
C SER A 182 -19.13 -0.16 -3.63
N ALA A 183 -18.52 0.81 -2.94
CA ALA A 183 -17.61 0.53 -1.83
C ALA A 183 -18.38 -0.09 -0.64
N LEU A 184 -19.50 0.50 -0.27
CA LEU A 184 -20.35 0.02 0.84
C LEU A 184 -21.03 -1.33 0.57
N ALA A 185 -21.03 -1.82 -0.66
CA ALA A 185 -21.48 -3.17 -0.98
C ALA A 185 -20.55 -4.28 -0.43
N ASP A 186 -19.30 -3.95 -0.12
CA ASP A 186 -18.39 -4.84 0.59
C ASP A 186 -18.33 -4.41 2.06
N PRO A 187 -18.78 -5.26 3.02
CA PRO A 187 -18.89 -4.88 4.44
C PRO A 187 -17.56 -4.57 5.12
N ARG A 188 -16.44 -4.87 4.48
CA ARG A 188 -15.11 -4.53 4.98
C ARG A 188 -14.74 -3.07 4.76
N PHE A 189 -15.41 -2.35 3.83
CA PHE A 189 -15.13 -0.93 3.62
C PHE A 189 -15.61 -0.08 4.81
N VAL A 190 -14.66 0.60 5.44
CA VAL A 190 -14.91 1.47 6.59
C VAL A 190 -14.88 2.96 6.22
N GLY A 191 -14.50 3.28 4.99
CA GLY A 191 -14.49 4.66 4.51
C GLY A 191 -13.94 4.84 3.10
N VAL A 192 -14.11 6.04 2.60
CA VAL A 192 -13.51 6.58 1.37
C VAL A 192 -12.95 7.96 1.67
N HIS A 193 -11.80 8.29 1.07
CA HIS A 193 -11.08 9.54 1.36
C HIS A 193 -10.61 10.21 0.08
#